data_b41cc427ae073f689890bf533841b1a7
#
_entry.id   b41cc427ae073f689890bf533841b1a7
#
_cell.length_a   1.000
_cell.length_b   1.000
_cell.length_c   1.000
_cell.angle_alpha   90.00
_cell.angle_beta   90.00
_cell.angle_gamma   90.00
#
_symmetry.space_group_name_H-M   'P 1'
#
loop_
_entity.id
_entity.type
_entity.pdbx_description
1 polymer ?
#
loop_
_entity_poly.entity_id
_entity_poly.type
_entity_poly.pdbx_seq_one_letter_code
_entity_poly.pdbx_strand_id
1 'polypeptide(L)'
;PDMPASNVFNVLKNWRGHLFYYPHNYLGKRFGPGWSWGDYPDYYQCELSPLPLYGNFVRFTNNTVSPRIFKDSLRTAGWSEEFKLSRDEFNNGFYSTGWPSKSFSEDIPFHITSRLTAQLLADTLKKEVRLFPKTGLGRNFSTLYSLPVDTVYRRMLQVSDNMLAEQIMLMCASKLDTNNTGFDMKMG
;
A
#
# COMPACT_ATOMS: atom_id res chain seq x y z
N PRO A 1 -2.33 14.73 11.61
CA PRO A 1 -0.88 14.73 11.82
C PRO A 1 -0.27 13.51 11.15
N ASP A 2 0.84 13.72 10.44
CA ASP A 2 1.55 12.63 9.78
C ASP A 2 2.17 11.69 10.82
N MET A 3 2.21 10.41 10.51
CA MET A 3 2.94 9.46 11.34
C MET A 3 4.45 9.72 11.25
N PRO A 4 5.20 9.56 12.34
CA PRO A 4 6.65 9.69 12.30
C PRO A 4 7.26 8.63 11.36
N ALA A 5 8.41 8.95 10.79
CA ALA A 5 9.10 8.03 9.88
C ALA A 5 9.50 6.74 10.60
N SER A 6 9.21 5.60 9.96
CA SER A 6 9.61 4.30 10.49
C SER A 6 11.11 4.09 10.38
N ASN A 7 11.73 3.60 11.46
CA ASN A 7 13.16 3.24 11.45
C ASN A 7 13.48 2.05 10.53
N VAL A 8 12.50 1.24 10.17
CA VAL A 8 12.65 0.09 9.28
C VAL A 8 13.32 0.48 7.96
N PHE A 9 12.90 1.59 7.35
CA PHE A 9 13.50 2.04 6.10
C PHE A 9 14.96 2.45 6.24
N ASN A 10 15.36 3.03 7.38
CA ASN A 10 16.76 3.35 7.67
C ASN A 10 17.61 2.10 7.82
N VAL A 11 17.10 1.08 8.51
CA VAL A 11 17.77 -0.21 8.63
C VAL A 11 17.96 -0.85 7.26
N LEU A 12 16.91 -0.90 6.43
CA LEU A 12 16.98 -1.47 5.09
C LEU A 12 17.89 -0.67 4.15
N LYS A 13 17.89 0.66 4.23
CA LYS A 13 18.81 1.51 3.46
C LYS A 13 20.28 1.22 3.78
N ASN A 14 20.60 0.99 5.04
CA ASN A 14 21.95 0.73 5.50
C ASN A 14 22.37 -0.75 5.39
N TRP A 15 21.45 -1.65 5.09
CA TRP A 15 21.74 -3.07 4.89
C TRP A 15 22.69 -3.29 3.71
N ARG A 16 23.80 -4.03 3.90
CA ARG A 16 24.83 -4.25 2.86
C ARG A 16 24.59 -5.49 1.99
N GLY A 17 23.65 -6.35 2.36
CA GLY A 17 23.29 -7.55 1.62
C GLY A 17 22.22 -7.31 0.57
N HIS A 18 21.84 -8.36 -0.14
CA HIS A 18 20.74 -8.36 -1.09
C HIS A 18 19.40 -8.21 -0.35
N LEU A 19 18.45 -7.49 -0.95
CA LEU A 19 17.10 -7.33 -0.44
C LEU A 19 16.12 -8.13 -1.30
N PHE A 20 15.29 -8.90 -0.63
CA PHE A 20 14.22 -9.66 -1.26
C PHE A 20 12.88 -9.34 -0.59
N TYR A 21 11.85 -9.18 -1.39
CA TYR A 21 10.47 -9.10 -0.92
C TYR A 21 9.81 -10.47 -1.02
N TYR A 22 9.24 -10.94 0.09
CA TYR A 22 8.53 -12.22 0.18
C TYR A 22 7.02 -11.95 0.26
N PRO A 23 6.25 -12.23 -0.81
CA PRO A 23 4.81 -11.92 -0.85
C PRO A 23 3.91 -13.06 -0.39
N HIS A 24 4.45 -14.27 -0.15
CA HIS A 24 3.66 -15.50 -0.04
C HIS A 24 3.08 -15.78 1.36
N ASN A 25 3.24 -14.86 2.30
CA ASN A 25 2.68 -14.95 3.64
C ASN A 25 1.26 -14.38 3.75
N TYR A 26 0.73 -13.77 2.69
CA TYR A 26 -0.63 -13.26 2.62
C TYR A 26 -1.44 -14.03 1.57
N LEU A 27 -2.53 -14.67 1.98
CA LEU A 27 -3.40 -15.49 1.13
C LEU A 27 -4.78 -14.85 0.92
N GLY A 28 -5.00 -13.67 1.49
CA GLY A 28 -6.27 -12.99 1.46
C GLY A 28 -6.59 -12.36 0.10
N LYS A 29 -7.81 -11.86 0.02
CA LYS A 29 -8.32 -11.12 -1.14
C LYS A 29 -7.81 -9.67 -1.11
N ARG A 30 -7.97 -8.96 -2.24
CA ARG A 30 -7.62 -7.53 -2.37
C ARG A 30 -8.34 -6.66 -1.34
N PHE A 31 -9.57 -6.99 -1.00
CA PHE A 31 -10.41 -6.26 -0.06
C PHE A 31 -10.94 -7.17 1.02
N GLY A 32 -11.13 -6.64 2.21
CA GLY A 32 -11.84 -7.29 3.30
C GLY A 32 -13.33 -7.53 2.97
N PRO A 33 -14.04 -8.26 3.82
CA PRO A 33 -15.48 -8.48 3.63
C PRO A 33 -16.27 -7.19 3.85
N GLY A 34 -17.37 -7.03 3.10
CA GLY A 34 -18.32 -5.92 3.29
C GLY A 34 -18.05 -4.67 2.45
N TRP A 35 -16.95 -4.61 1.73
CA TRP A 35 -16.69 -3.48 0.83
C TRP A 35 -17.51 -3.56 -0.45
N SER A 36 -18.01 -2.40 -0.89
CA SER A 36 -18.70 -2.28 -2.16
C SER A 36 -17.69 -2.41 -3.31
N TRP A 37 -18.08 -3.15 -4.36
CA TRP A 37 -17.24 -3.30 -5.54
C TRP A 37 -16.94 -1.97 -6.23
N GLY A 38 -17.89 -1.03 -6.23
CA GLY A 38 -17.76 0.26 -6.89
C GLY A 38 -16.79 1.22 -6.22
N ASP A 39 -16.44 0.97 -4.97
CA ASP A 39 -15.66 1.91 -4.15
C ASP A 39 -14.13 1.72 -4.28
N TYR A 40 -13.68 0.82 -5.15
CA TYR A 40 -12.25 0.52 -5.35
C TYR A 40 -11.37 1.74 -5.75
N PRO A 41 -11.91 2.82 -6.36
CA PRO A 41 -11.10 4.01 -6.63
C PRO A 41 -11.09 5.00 -5.46
N ASP A 42 -11.92 4.78 -4.42
CA ASP A 42 -12.05 5.72 -3.33
C ASP A 42 -10.95 5.53 -2.28
N TYR A 43 -10.42 6.63 -1.76
CA TYR A 43 -9.26 6.68 -0.86
C TYR A 43 -9.41 5.82 0.41
N TYR A 44 -10.64 5.57 0.85
CA TYR A 44 -10.94 4.79 2.05
C TYR A 44 -10.97 3.27 1.83
N GLN A 45 -10.92 2.81 0.57
CA GLN A 45 -10.92 1.39 0.20
C GLN A 45 -9.63 0.98 -0.51
N CYS A 46 -8.50 1.13 0.19
CA CYS A 46 -7.22 0.65 -0.34
C CYS A 46 -7.15 -0.88 -0.35
N GLU A 47 -6.46 -1.43 -1.34
CA GLU A 47 -6.21 -2.87 -1.38
C GLU A 47 -5.34 -3.31 -0.20
N LEU A 48 -5.66 -4.48 0.36
CA LEU A 48 -4.88 -5.13 1.40
C LEU A 48 -3.58 -5.71 0.83
N SER A 49 -2.51 -5.63 1.60
CA SER A 49 -1.23 -6.19 1.21
C SER A 49 -0.39 -6.62 2.42
N PRO A 50 0.52 -7.59 2.26
CA PRO A 50 1.41 -7.99 3.36
C PRO A 50 2.41 -6.88 3.75
N LEU A 51 2.62 -5.90 2.89
CA LEU A 51 3.49 -4.75 3.14
C LEU A 51 2.91 -3.50 2.48
N PRO A 52 2.06 -2.75 3.17
CA PRO A 52 1.52 -1.51 2.63
C PRO A 52 2.63 -0.45 2.51
N LEU A 53 2.69 0.18 1.35
CA LEU A 53 3.61 1.27 1.04
C LEU A 53 2.82 2.48 0.56
N TYR A 54 3.19 3.68 1.03
CA TYR A 54 2.49 4.92 0.69
C TYR A 54 0.99 4.89 0.99
N GLY A 55 0.55 4.12 2.01
CA GLY A 55 -0.86 3.92 2.31
C GLY A 55 -1.64 3.17 1.24
N ASN A 56 -0.96 2.51 0.28
CA ASN A 56 -1.53 1.82 -0.88
C ASN A 56 -2.37 2.72 -1.80
N PHE A 57 -2.07 4.03 -1.82
CA PHE A 57 -2.66 4.99 -2.75
C PHE A 57 -1.60 5.86 -3.44
N VAL A 58 -2.01 6.44 -4.57
CA VAL A 58 -1.26 7.49 -5.27
C VAL A 58 -1.88 8.82 -4.92
N ARG A 59 -1.08 9.75 -4.41
CA ARG A 59 -1.50 11.14 -4.22
C ARG A 59 -1.20 11.95 -5.46
N PHE A 60 -2.24 12.48 -6.06
CA PHE A 60 -2.17 13.41 -7.16
C PHE A 60 -2.43 14.83 -6.65
N THR A 61 -1.56 15.76 -7.04
CA THR A 61 -1.75 17.19 -6.81
C THR A 61 -1.54 17.94 -8.12
N ASN A 62 -1.79 19.24 -8.15
CA ASN A 62 -1.48 20.06 -9.34
C ASN A 62 -0.04 19.89 -9.85
N ASN A 63 0.91 19.66 -8.95
CA ASN A 63 2.33 19.73 -9.26
C ASN A 63 3.08 18.41 -9.07
N THR A 64 2.51 17.46 -8.32
CA THR A 64 3.23 16.25 -7.94
C THR A 64 2.37 15.00 -8.00
N VAL A 65 3.03 13.88 -8.24
CA VAL A 65 2.47 12.53 -8.10
C VAL A 65 3.35 11.75 -7.17
N SER A 66 2.77 11.19 -6.12
CA SER A 66 3.49 10.39 -5.12
C SER A 66 2.77 9.06 -4.86
N PRO A 67 3.43 7.90 -4.98
CA PRO A 67 4.84 7.67 -5.37
C PRO A 67 5.15 8.09 -6.81
N ARG A 68 6.39 8.54 -7.02
CA ARG A 68 6.83 9.08 -8.30
C ARG A 68 6.78 8.08 -9.47
N ILE A 69 6.81 6.79 -9.20
CA ILE A 69 6.71 5.73 -10.20
C ILE A 69 5.42 5.82 -11.03
N PHE A 70 4.37 6.47 -10.50
CA PHE A 70 3.09 6.67 -11.17
C PHE A 70 2.99 7.97 -11.97
N LYS A 71 4.07 8.77 -12.05
CA LYS A 71 4.03 10.09 -12.70
C LYS A 71 3.49 10.03 -14.14
N ASP A 72 3.88 9.00 -14.89
CA ASP A 72 3.52 8.86 -16.30
C ASP A 72 2.31 7.93 -16.53
N SER A 73 1.61 7.54 -15.46
CA SER A 73 0.44 6.66 -15.53
C SER A 73 -0.90 7.40 -15.57
N LEU A 74 -0.91 8.72 -15.36
CA LEU A 74 -2.10 9.56 -15.46
C LEU A 74 -2.33 10.00 -16.92
N ARG A 75 -3.54 9.78 -17.42
CA ARG A 75 -3.99 10.14 -18.77
C ARG A 75 -5.25 10.99 -18.69
N THR A 76 -5.41 11.92 -19.61
CA THR A 76 -6.68 12.66 -19.76
C THR A 76 -7.64 11.82 -20.59
N ALA A 77 -8.81 11.48 -20.03
CA ALA A 77 -9.80 10.61 -20.64
C ALA A 77 -10.90 11.37 -21.45
N GLY A 78 -10.84 12.71 -21.46
CA GLY A 78 -11.80 13.53 -22.18
C GLY A 78 -12.14 14.81 -21.42
N TRP A 79 -13.04 15.61 -22.03
CA TRP A 79 -13.52 16.83 -21.42
C TRP A 79 -14.76 16.54 -20.54
N SER A 80 -14.81 17.16 -19.38
CA SER A 80 -15.97 17.20 -18.48
C SER A 80 -15.98 18.53 -17.76
N GLU A 81 -17.16 19.02 -17.41
CA GLU A 81 -17.31 20.21 -16.57
C GLU A 81 -16.79 19.97 -15.15
N GLU A 82 -16.89 18.73 -14.67
CA GLU A 82 -16.41 18.31 -13.36
C GLU A 82 -15.05 17.60 -13.48
N PHE A 83 -14.07 18.07 -12.70
CA PHE A 83 -12.81 17.39 -12.55
C PHE A 83 -12.98 16.13 -11.70
N LYS A 84 -12.60 14.99 -12.24
CA LYS A 84 -12.60 13.70 -11.53
C LYS A 84 -11.37 12.90 -11.87
N LEU A 85 -10.80 12.25 -10.86
CA LEU A 85 -9.77 11.23 -11.01
C LEU A 85 -10.38 9.85 -10.81
N SER A 86 -9.91 8.90 -11.58
CA SER A 86 -10.31 7.49 -11.49
C SER A 86 -9.16 6.57 -11.85
N ARG A 87 -9.32 5.29 -11.59
CA ARG A 87 -8.36 4.24 -11.93
C ARG A 87 -9.08 3.07 -12.62
N ASP A 88 -8.38 2.37 -13.50
CA ASP A 88 -8.82 1.06 -13.96
C ASP A 88 -8.88 0.08 -12.79
N GLU A 89 -9.86 -0.78 -12.81
CA GLU A 89 -10.09 -1.74 -11.72
C GLU A 89 -8.92 -2.72 -11.54
N PHE A 90 -8.39 -3.26 -12.64
CA PHE A 90 -7.42 -4.36 -12.62
C PHE A 90 -5.98 -3.93 -12.94
N ASN A 91 -5.74 -2.64 -13.10
CA ASN A 91 -4.41 -2.12 -13.37
C ASN A 91 -4.23 -0.71 -12.80
N ASN A 92 -3.06 -0.14 -13.00
CA ASN A 92 -2.70 1.20 -12.52
C ASN A 92 -2.72 2.25 -13.64
N GLY A 93 -3.65 2.15 -14.57
CA GLY A 93 -4.02 3.22 -15.47
C GLY A 93 -4.90 4.23 -14.73
N PHE A 94 -4.42 5.46 -14.55
CA PHE A 94 -5.17 6.54 -13.93
C PHE A 94 -5.69 7.49 -14.99
N TYR A 95 -6.89 8.01 -14.78
CA TYR A 95 -7.58 8.87 -15.74
C TYR A 95 -8.11 10.11 -15.05
N SER A 96 -7.95 11.25 -15.71
CA SER A 96 -8.64 12.49 -15.34
C SER A 96 -9.69 12.86 -16.38
N THR A 97 -10.84 13.35 -15.93
CA THR A 97 -11.82 14.07 -16.75
C THR A 97 -11.86 15.53 -16.32
N GLY A 98 -12.10 16.45 -17.24
CA GLY A 98 -12.09 17.88 -16.94
C GLY A 98 -10.72 18.43 -16.53
N TRP A 99 -10.71 19.66 -16.07
CA TRP A 99 -9.56 20.37 -15.57
C TRP A 99 -9.82 20.90 -14.16
N PRO A 100 -8.87 20.75 -13.21
CA PRO A 100 -9.06 21.27 -11.88
C PRO A 100 -9.13 22.81 -11.94
N SER A 101 -10.24 23.39 -11.49
CA SER A 101 -10.43 24.86 -11.41
C SER A 101 -9.67 25.50 -10.26
N LYS A 102 -9.24 24.70 -9.28
CA LYS A 102 -8.52 25.11 -8.05
C LYS A 102 -7.38 24.14 -7.77
N SER A 103 -6.59 24.47 -6.76
CA SER A 103 -5.63 23.48 -6.22
C SER A 103 -6.37 22.26 -5.71
N PHE A 104 -5.87 21.07 -6.08
CA PHE A 104 -6.44 19.80 -5.64
C PHE A 104 -5.37 18.89 -5.03
N SER A 105 -5.82 17.97 -4.20
CA SER A 105 -5.03 16.86 -3.70
C SER A 105 -5.96 15.66 -3.54
N GLU A 106 -5.77 14.64 -4.36
CA GLU A 106 -6.61 13.44 -4.42
C GLU A 106 -5.76 12.20 -4.20
N ASP A 107 -6.26 11.30 -3.36
CA ASP A 107 -5.67 10.01 -3.05
C ASP A 107 -6.48 8.91 -3.75
N ILE A 108 -5.86 8.24 -4.73
CA ILE A 108 -6.49 7.14 -5.46
C ILE A 108 -5.74 5.84 -5.14
N PRO A 109 -6.41 4.82 -4.58
CA PRO A 109 -5.79 3.52 -4.31
C PRO A 109 -5.18 2.92 -5.58
N PHE A 110 -4.00 2.30 -5.47
CA PHE A 110 -3.42 1.58 -6.60
C PHE A 110 -3.66 0.07 -6.49
N HIS A 111 -3.72 -0.58 -7.66
CA HIS A 111 -3.78 -2.03 -7.73
C HIS A 111 -2.42 -2.63 -7.36
N ILE A 112 -2.43 -3.49 -6.33
CA ILE A 112 -1.22 -4.06 -5.73
C ILE A 112 -0.82 -5.35 -6.44
N THR A 113 0.45 -5.41 -6.79
CA THR A 113 1.10 -6.65 -7.23
C THR A 113 2.42 -6.81 -6.50
N SER A 114 2.87 -8.05 -6.31
CA SER A 114 4.17 -8.33 -5.67
C SER A 114 5.32 -7.61 -6.38
N ARG A 115 5.24 -7.52 -7.71
CA ARG A 115 6.24 -6.82 -8.53
C ARG A 115 6.23 -5.31 -8.24
N LEU A 116 5.04 -4.71 -8.18
CA LEU A 116 4.91 -3.28 -7.87
C LEU A 116 5.44 -2.98 -6.46
N THR A 117 5.11 -3.80 -5.47
CA THR A 117 5.62 -3.62 -4.09
C THR A 117 7.16 -3.66 -4.07
N ALA A 118 7.78 -4.62 -4.76
CA ALA A 118 9.23 -4.68 -4.87
C ALA A 118 9.82 -3.44 -5.57
N GLN A 119 9.17 -2.93 -6.63
CA GLN A 119 9.58 -1.71 -7.32
C GLN A 119 9.44 -0.46 -6.44
N LEU A 120 8.35 -0.32 -5.69
CA LEU A 120 8.13 0.78 -4.74
C LEU A 120 9.17 0.76 -3.62
N LEU A 121 9.50 -0.42 -3.09
CA LEU A 121 10.58 -0.58 -2.13
C LEU A 121 11.92 -0.18 -2.73
N ALA A 122 12.24 -0.67 -3.93
CA ALA A 122 13.49 -0.33 -4.61
C ALA A 122 13.63 1.17 -4.83
N ASP A 123 12.56 1.84 -5.27
CA ASP A 123 12.55 3.29 -5.44
C ASP A 123 12.69 4.04 -4.12
N THR A 124 11.99 3.60 -3.08
CA THR A 124 12.07 4.23 -1.73
C THR A 124 13.45 4.07 -1.10
N LEU A 125 14.03 2.90 -1.23
CA LEU A 125 15.33 2.57 -0.63
C LEU A 125 16.51 3.03 -1.49
N LYS A 126 16.29 3.34 -2.77
CA LYS A 126 17.33 3.57 -3.81
C LYS A 126 18.30 2.39 -3.90
N LYS A 127 17.74 1.17 -3.84
CA LYS A 127 18.45 -0.11 -3.88
C LYS A 127 17.67 -1.13 -4.69
N GLU A 128 18.37 -2.12 -5.22
CA GLU A 128 17.72 -3.26 -5.85
C GLU A 128 16.95 -4.07 -4.79
N VAL A 129 15.67 -4.35 -5.09
CA VAL A 129 14.83 -5.28 -4.32
C VAL A 129 14.25 -6.29 -5.29
N ARG A 130 14.52 -7.56 -5.05
CA ARG A 130 14.04 -8.67 -5.89
C ARG A 130 12.88 -9.39 -5.22
N LEU A 131 12.08 -10.06 -6.01
CA LEU A 131 11.10 -11.01 -5.46
C LEU A 131 11.82 -12.27 -4.98
N PHE A 132 11.43 -12.75 -3.80
CA PHE A 132 11.92 -14.03 -3.30
C PHE A 132 11.30 -15.18 -4.10
N PRO A 133 12.11 -16.04 -4.75
CA PRO A 133 11.60 -16.97 -5.76
C PRO A 133 10.93 -18.22 -5.21
N LYS A 134 11.04 -18.46 -3.90
CA LYS A 134 10.55 -19.71 -3.27
C LYS A 134 9.34 -19.47 -2.40
N THR A 135 8.45 -20.46 -2.33
CA THR A 135 7.42 -20.56 -1.31
C THR A 135 8.02 -21.16 -0.04
N GLY A 136 7.82 -20.50 1.07
CA GLY A 136 8.34 -20.91 2.37
C GLY A 136 9.68 -20.24 2.73
N LEU A 137 9.65 -19.50 3.82
CA LEU A 137 10.83 -18.95 4.47
C LEU A 137 11.40 -19.95 5.46
N GLY A 138 12.71 -19.95 5.64
CA GLY A 138 13.35 -20.65 6.75
C GLY A 138 12.82 -20.11 8.10
N ARG A 139 12.97 -20.91 9.17
CA ARG A 139 12.47 -20.55 10.50
C ARG A 139 13.28 -19.48 11.25
N ASN A 140 14.45 -19.13 10.76
CA ASN A 140 15.34 -18.15 11.40
C ASN A 140 15.08 -16.76 10.81
N PHE A 141 14.24 -15.98 11.48
CA PHE A 141 14.00 -14.60 11.14
C PHE A 141 14.00 -13.71 12.40
N SER A 142 14.32 -12.45 12.22
CA SER A 142 14.27 -11.42 13.25
C SER A 142 13.14 -10.45 12.94
N THR A 143 12.51 -9.90 13.97
CA THR A 143 11.46 -8.90 13.82
C THR A 143 12.08 -7.50 13.92
N LEU A 144 11.79 -6.67 12.93
CA LEU A 144 12.06 -5.23 13.00
C LEU A 144 10.79 -4.51 13.45
N TYR A 145 10.88 -3.87 14.59
CA TYR A 145 9.76 -3.06 15.09
C TYR A 145 9.79 -1.68 14.43
N SER A 146 8.63 -1.19 14.04
CA SER A 146 8.43 0.11 13.40
C SER A 146 8.04 1.17 14.43
N LEU A 147 6.76 1.54 14.47
CA LEU A 147 6.21 2.56 15.34
C LEU A 147 5.56 1.91 16.58
N PRO A 148 5.50 2.63 17.70
CA PRO A 148 4.67 2.22 18.83
C PRO A 148 3.20 2.05 18.40
N VAL A 149 2.55 1.01 18.89
CA VAL A 149 1.16 0.69 18.52
C VAL A 149 0.20 1.84 18.84
N ASP A 150 0.42 2.55 19.96
CA ASP A 150 -0.41 3.70 20.34
C ASP A 150 -0.35 4.84 19.31
N THR A 151 0.79 5.01 18.64
CA THR A 151 0.93 5.99 17.56
C THR A 151 0.07 5.60 16.35
N VAL A 152 0.04 4.30 16.03
CA VAL A 152 -0.78 3.77 14.93
C VAL A 152 -2.26 3.88 15.26
N TYR A 153 -2.68 3.47 16.47
CA TYR A 153 -4.07 3.60 16.92
C TYR A 153 -4.54 5.06 16.94
N ARG A 154 -3.71 5.96 17.47
CA ARG A 154 -4.04 7.39 17.46
C ARG A 154 -4.33 7.89 16.05
N ARG A 155 -3.47 7.58 15.09
CA ARG A 155 -3.68 7.96 13.69
C ARG A 155 -4.95 7.35 13.13
N MET A 156 -5.13 6.04 13.28
CA MET A 156 -6.30 5.32 12.81
C MET A 156 -7.61 5.94 13.31
N LEU A 157 -7.70 6.23 14.62
CA LEU A 157 -8.90 6.78 15.23
C LEU A 157 -9.13 8.25 14.90
N GLN A 158 -8.07 9.06 14.79
CA GLN A 158 -8.21 10.50 14.51
C GLN A 158 -8.74 10.79 13.10
N VAL A 159 -8.45 9.97 12.13
CA VAL A 159 -8.84 10.18 10.74
C VAL A 159 -9.73 9.07 10.16
N SER A 160 -10.17 8.14 11.01
CA SER A 160 -10.98 6.98 10.60
C SER A 160 -10.31 6.20 9.44
N ASP A 161 -9.04 5.85 9.62
CA ASP A 161 -8.23 5.21 8.59
C ASP A 161 -8.55 3.71 8.49
N ASN A 162 -9.40 3.35 7.53
CA ASN A 162 -9.84 1.98 7.30
C ASN A 162 -8.68 1.05 6.94
N MET A 163 -7.72 1.54 6.13
CA MET A 163 -6.57 0.73 5.74
C MET A 163 -5.72 0.35 6.95
N LEU A 164 -5.48 1.29 7.89
CA LEU A 164 -4.77 0.97 9.12
C LEU A 164 -5.54 -0.02 9.99
N ALA A 165 -6.87 0.11 10.10
CA ALA A 165 -7.70 -0.82 10.86
C ALA A 165 -7.60 -2.25 10.31
N GLU A 166 -7.76 -2.42 9.01
CA GLU A 166 -7.65 -3.72 8.35
C GLU A 166 -6.23 -4.30 8.41
N GLN A 167 -5.20 -3.47 8.27
CA GLN A 167 -3.81 -3.92 8.42
C GLN A 167 -3.49 -4.39 9.84
N ILE A 168 -4.05 -3.76 10.87
CA ILE A 168 -3.93 -4.23 12.25
C ILE A 168 -4.60 -5.59 12.42
N MET A 169 -5.79 -5.79 11.85
CA MET A 169 -6.45 -7.11 11.86
C MET A 169 -5.62 -8.17 11.15
N LEU A 170 -5.02 -7.85 10.01
CA LEU A 170 -4.09 -8.76 9.33
C LEU A 170 -2.86 -9.10 10.17
N MET A 171 -2.33 -8.12 10.91
CA MET A 171 -1.22 -8.38 11.85
C MET A 171 -1.65 -9.31 12.99
N CYS A 172 -2.87 -9.16 13.52
CA CYS A 172 -3.43 -10.10 14.52
C CYS A 172 -3.57 -11.49 13.91
N ALA A 173 -4.15 -11.62 12.72
CA ALA A 173 -4.28 -12.88 12.01
C ALA A 173 -2.92 -13.56 11.77
N SER A 174 -1.89 -12.80 11.44
CA SER A 174 -0.53 -13.33 11.26
C SER A 174 0.08 -13.93 12.53
N LYS A 175 -0.37 -13.51 13.71
CA LYS A 175 0.04 -14.10 14.99
C LYS A 175 -0.65 -15.42 15.30
N LEU A 176 -1.81 -15.65 14.70
CA LEU A 176 -2.55 -16.90 14.82
C LEU A 176 -2.04 -17.97 13.84
N ASP A 177 -1.34 -17.57 12.78
CA ASP A 177 -0.70 -18.49 11.82
C ASP A 177 0.58 -19.10 12.39
N THR A 178 0.42 -20.08 13.29
CA THR A 178 1.54 -20.75 13.96
C THR A 178 2.41 -21.60 13.03
N ASN A 179 1.90 -21.94 11.85
CA ASN A 179 2.58 -22.82 10.88
C ASN A 179 3.29 -22.06 9.75
N ASN A 180 3.21 -20.72 9.72
CA ASN A 180 3.70 -19.91 8.62
C ASN A 180 3.14 -20.35 7.25
N THR A 181 1.89 -20.77 7.21
CA THR A 181 1.22 -21.25 6.00
C THR A 181 0.60 -20.11 5.18
N GLY A 182 0.60 -18.92 5.75
CA GLY A 182 -0.03 -17.71 5.23
C GLY A 182 -1.33 -17.37 5.97
N PHE A 183 -1.74 -16.13 5.92
CA PHE A 183 -2.88 -15.61 6.69
C PHE A 183 -3.79 -14.73 5.81
N ASP A 184 -5.03 -14.56 6.25
CA ASP A 184 -6.02 -13.66 5.67
C ASP A 184 -6.94 -13.06 6.76
N MET A 185 -7.88 -12.21 6.37
CA MET A 185 -8.82 -11.54 7.29
C MET A 185 -9.76 -12.51 8.04
N LYS A 186 -9.89 -13.76 7.58
CA LYS A 186 -10.76 -14.73 8.24
C LYS A 186 -10.14 -15.37 9.49
N MET A 187 -8.85 -15.17 9.68
CA MET A 187 -8.11 -15.70 10.83
C MET A 187 -8.04 -14.71 12.00
N GLY A 188 -8.47 -13.44 11.79
CA GLY A 188 -8.45 -12.39 12.79
C GLY A 188 -9.75 -12.24 13.60
#